data_05d061ba567f82d4f03551aed4076290
#
_entry.id   05d061ba567f82d4f03551aed4076290
#
_cell.length_a   1.000
_cell.length_b   1.000
_cell.length_c   1.000
_cell.angle_alpha   90.00
_cell.angle_beta   90.00
_cell.angle_gamma   90.00
#
_symmetry.space_group_name_H-M   'P 1'
#
loop_
_entity.id
_entity.type
_entity.pdbx_description
1 polymer ?
#
loop_
_entity_poly.entity_id
_entity_poly.type
_entity_poly.pdbx_seq_one_letter_code
_entity_poly.pdbx_strand_id
1 'polypeptide(L)'
;VPKFALKQAKLKKFLRQERPSVTVLVDFSGFNLGLAKYANRLSLPVIYYIPPKAWAWRANRARTVAKSTSAVASIFPFEANFYKKAGANTYFVGHPLLDIAQSKHSVLSARKELGINSNGQTIGLMPGSRQSEVNTLLPLMVAVANRLRHRFPESQFILPLAAGIKLEAPPDITIVSSSQ
;
A
#
# COMPACT_ATOMS: atom_id res chain seq x y z
N VAL A 1 -16.64 -11.85 -7.08
CA VAL A 1 -17.38 -11.73 -5.81
C VAL A 1 -17.72 -13.09 -5.18
N PRO A 2 -18.20 -14.14 -5.89
CA PRO A 2 -18.53 -15.42 -5.25
C PRO A 2 -17.33 -16.11 -4.60
N LYS A 3 -16.14 -16.04 -5.22
CA LYS A 3 -14.90 -16.67 -4.70
C LYS A 3 -14.49 -16.13 -3.31
N PHE A 4 -14.68 -14.84 -3.04
CA PHE A 4 -14.36 -14.25 -1.72
C PHE A 4 -15.37 -14.66 -0.64
N ALA A 5 -16.64 -14.78 -0.98
CA ALA A 5 -17.67 -15.25 -0.04
C ALA A 5 -17.40 -16.69 0.41
N LEU A 6 -17.05 -17.58 -0.53
CA LEU A 6 -16.69 -18.98 -0.22
C LEU A 6 -15.44 -19.07 0.68
N LYS A 7 -14.40 -18.27 0.38
CA LYS A 7 -13.19 -18.22 1.21
C LYS A 7 -13.52 -17.71 2.62
N GLN A 8 -14.36 -16.68 2.73
CA GLN A 8 -14.76 -16.15 4.02
C GLN A 8 -15.57 -17.16 4.82
N ALA A 9 -16.47 -17.93 4.18
CA ALA A 9 -17.23 -19.00 4.82
C ALA A 9 -16.30 -20.12 5.36
N LYS A 10 -15.30 -20.54 4.57
CA LYS A 10 -14.30 -21.52 5.03
C LYS A 10 -13.53 -21.02 6.24
N LEU A 11 -13.06 -19.78 6.24
CA LEU A 11 -12.35 -19.20 7.38
C LEU A 11 -13.24 -19.06 8.61
N LYS A 12 -14.52 -18.69 8.46
CA LYS A 12 -15.47 -18.66 9.58
C LYS A 12 -15.68 -20.05 10.17
N LYS A 13 -15.79 -21.10 9.32
CA LYS A 13 -15.87 -22.50 9.79
C LYS A 13 -14.61 -22.87 10.58
N PHE A 14 -13.44 -22.55 10.04
CA PHE A 14 -12.15 -22.78 10.71
C PHE A 14 -12.08 -22.09 12.08
N LEU A 15 -12.38 -20.78 12.18
CA LEU A 15 -12.37 -20.04 13.43
C LEU A 15 -13.30 -20.68 14.49
N ARG A 16 -14.45 -21.20 14.07
CA ARG A 16 -15.39 -21.87 14.97
C ARG A 16 -14.88 -23.23 15.45
N GLN A 17 -14.20 -23.99 14.61
CA GLN A 17 -13.70 -25.33 14.90
C GLN A 17 -12.40 -25.28 15.73
N GLU A 18 -11.42 -24.51 15.27
CA GLU A 18 -10.08 -24.49 15.87
C GLU A 18 -9.96 -23.55 17.07
N ARG A 19 -10.86 -22.57 17.19
CA ARG A 19 -10.88 -21.56 18.27
C ARG A 19 -9.47 -21.05 18.63
N PRO A 20 -8.75 -20.41 17.69
CA PRO A 20 -7.39 -19.96 17.92
C PRO A 20 -7.30 -18.99 19.09
N SER A 21 -6.19 -19.00 19.82
CA SER A 21 -5.93 -18.06 20.94
C SER A 21 -5.93 -16.59 20.50
N VAL A 22 -5.58 -16.32 19.23
CA VAL A 22 -5.62 -14.99 18.63
C VAL A 22 -5.81 -15.10 17.12
N THR A 23 -6.54 -14.15 16.53
CA THR A 23 -6.69 -13.99 15.09
C THR A 23 -6.05 -12.69 14.66
N VAL A 24 -5.01 -12.74 13.84
CA VAL A 24 -4.37 -11.55 13.26
C VAL A 24 -4.92 -11.32 11.86
N LEU A 25 -5.52 -10.16 11.65
CA LEU A 25 -6.05 -9.72 10.36
C LEU A 25 -5.15 -8.63 9.80
N VAL A 26 -4.70 -8.78 8.56
CA VAL A 26 -3.78 -7.84 7.92
C VAL A 26 -4.49 -7.17 6.75
N ASP A 27 -4.56 -5.82 6.73
CA ASP A 27 -5.15 -5.01 5.65
C ASP A 27 -6.51 -5.55 5.13
N PHE A 28 -6.77 -5.48 3.84
CA PHE A 28 -7.91 -6.02 3.10
C PHE A 28 -9.27 -5.84 3.79
N SER A 29 -9.60 -4.62 4.12
CA SER A 29 -10.72 -4.25 4.99
C SER A 29 -12.10 -4.76 4.52
N GLY A 30 -12.33 -4.85 3.21
CA GLY A 30 -13.58 -5.36 2.65
C GLY A 30 -13.87 -6.81 3.01
N PHE A 31 -12.83 -7.61 3.22
CA PHE A 31 -12.91 -9.01 3.59
C PHE A 31 -12.77 -9.20 5.11
N ASN A 32 -11.75 -8.61 5.69
CA ASN A 32 -11.34 -8.85 7.06
C ASN A 32 -12.31 -8.30 8.11
N LEU A 33 -13.03 -7.20 7.84
CA LEU A 33 -14.06 -6.70 8.78
C LEU A 33 -15.18 -7.71 9.03
N GLY A 34 -15.54 -8.50 8.01
CA GLY A 34 -16.51 -9.57 8.16
C GLY A 34 -16.00 -10.72 9.05
N LEU A 35 -14.72 -11.04 8.97
CA LEU A 35 -14.06 -12.02 9.83
C LEU A 35 -13.88 -11.50 11.25
N ALA A 36 -13.46 -10.23 11.42
CA ALA A 36 -13.33 -9.60 12.73
C ALA A 36 -14.65 -9.67 13.53
N LYS A 37 -15.77 -9.24 12.89
CA LYS A 37 -17.10 -9.33 13.51
C LYS A 37 -17.50 -10.76 13.88
N TYR A 38 -17.12 -11.72 13.04
CA TYR A 38 -17.45 -13.12 13.30
C TYR A 38 -16.61 -13.69 14.44
N ALA A 39 -15.30 -13.46 14.45
CA ALA A 39 -14.39 -13.89 15.52
C ALA A 39 -14.82 -13.28 16.87
N ASN A 40 -15.14 -11.98 16.88
CA ASN A 40 -15.61 -11.29 18.09
C ASN A 40 -16.90 -11.92 18.65
N ARG A 41 -17.85 -12.33 17.79
CA ARG A 41 -19.07 -13.06 18.23
C ARG A 41 -18.77 -14.43 18.86
N LEU A 42 -17.63 -15.02 18.51
CA LEU A 42 -17.14 -16.26 19.12
C LEU A 42 -16.27 -15.99 20.35
N SER A 43 -16.14 -14.73 20.78
CA SER A 43 -15.24 -14.29 21.86
C SER A 43 -13.77 -14.62 21.60
N LEU A 44 -13.38 -14.66 20.32
CA LEU A 44 -11.99 -14.88 19.92
C LEU A 44 -11.26 -13.54 19.85
N PRO A 45 -10.07 -13.39 20.47
CA PRO A 45 -9.27 -12.19 20.35
C PRO A 45 -8.86 -11.88 18.91
N VAL A 46 -9.00 -10.61 18.51
CA VAL A 46 -8.66 -10.15 17.17
C VAL A 46 -7.68 -9.00 17.24
N ILE A 47 -6.54 -9.14 16.58
CA ILE A 47 -5.59 -8.04 16.33
C ILE A 47 -5.77 -7.61 14.86
N TYR A 48 -6.01 -6.32 14.63
CA TYR A 48 -6.06 -5.78 13.27
C TYR A 48 -4.78 -5.00 12.98
N TYR A 49 -3.93 -5.56 12.13
CA TYR A 49 -2.72 -4.92 11.61
C TYR A 49 -3.02 -4.25 10.27
N ILE A 50 -2.54 -3.03 10.07
CA ILE A 50 -2.87 -2.18 8.92
C ILE A 50 -4.40 -2.03 8.78
N PRO A 51 -5.04 -1.31 9.71
CA PRO A 51 -6.49 -1.19 9.75
C PRO A 51 -7.04 -0.45 8.53
N PRO A 52 -8.37 -0.51 8.28
CA PRO A 52 -8.99 0.24 7.19
C PRO A 52 -8.65 1.72 7.24
N LYS A 53 -8.40 2.36 6.09
CA LYS A 53 -8.21 3.81 5.98
C LYS A 53 -9.55 4.56 6.22
N ALA A 54 -10.19 4.30 7.36
CA ALA A 54 -11.50 4.84 7.70
C ALA A 54 -11.49 6.37 7.89
N TRP A 55 -10.35 6.94 8.17
CA TRP A 55 -10.11 8.38 8.25
C TRP A 55 -10.26 9.10 6.90
N ALA A 56 -10.00 8.41 5.78
CA ALA A 56 -10.15 8.98 4.44
C ALA A 56 -11.59 8.88 3.92
N TRP A 57 -12.29 7.78 4.25
CA TRP A 57 -13.67 7.52 3.80
C TRP A 57 -14.41 6.64 4.81
N ARG A 58 -15.61 6.95 5.18
CA ARG A 58 -16.46 6.12 6.03
C ARG A 58 -15.96 5.99 7.49
N ALA A 59 -15.82 7.12 8.17
CA ALA A 59 -15.42 7.19 9.60
C ALA A 59 -16.18 6.19 10.51
N ASN A 60 -17.43 5.86 10.18
CA ASN A 60 -18.22 4.85 10.90
C ASN A 60 -17.57 3.45 10.95
N ARG A 61 -16.66 3.13 10.01
CA ARG A 61 -15.88 1.88 10.06
C ARG A 61 -14.94 1.82 11.27
N ALA A 62 -14.45 2.95 11.76
CA ALA A 62 -13.60 2.98 12.94
C ALA A 62 -14.33 2.42 14.17
N ARG A 63 -15.60 2.80 14.37
CA ARG A 63 -16.44 2.23 15.44
C ARG A 63 -16.66 0.73 15.27
N THR A 64 -16.78 0.26 14.02
CA THR A 64 -16.90 -1.18 13.74
C THR A 64 -15.61 -1.90 14.10
N VAL A 65 -14.45 -1.35 13.76
CA VAL A 65 -13.15 -1.91 14.14
C VAL A 65 -13.04 -1.95 15.65
N ALA A 66 -13.28 -0.83 16.34
CA ALA A 66 -13.25 -0.73 17.80
C ALA A 66 -14.08 -1.82 18.50
N LYS A 67 -15.30 -2.07 18.00
CA LYS A 67 -16.21 -3.08 18.57
C LYS A 67 -15.86 -4.52 18.21
N SER A 68 -15.03 -4.75 17.20
CA SER A 68 -14.78 -6.09 16.63
C SER A 68 -13.35 -6.56 16.81
N THR A 69 -12.49 -5.76 17.46
CA THR A 69 -11.08 -6.09 17.64
C THR A 69 -10.67 -5.90 19.10
N SER A 70 -9.77 -6.73 19.58
CA SER A 70 -9.15 -6.61 20.90
C SER A 70 -8.02 -5.58 20.88
N ALA A 71 -7.33 -5.47 19.74
CA ALA A 71 -6.30 -4.48 19.51
C ALA A 71 -6.19 -4.09 18.04
N VAL A 72 -5.72 -2.88 17.80
CA VAL A 72 -5.41 -2.34 16.46
C VAL A 72 -3.94 -1.95 16.43
N ALA A 73 -3.20 -2.53 15.49
CA ALA A 73 -1.79 -2.19 15.23
C ALA A 73 -1.75 -1.27 13.99
N SER A 74 -1.63 0.03 14.25
CA SER A 74 -1.64 1.08 13.23
C SER A 74 -0.24 1.39 12.73
N ILE A 75 -0.10 1.66 11.45
CA ILE A 75 1.18 1.98 10.81
C ILE A 75 1.46 3.49 10.69
N PHE A 76 0.50 4.33 11.04
CA PHE A 76 0.66 5.80 11.08
C PHE A 76 0.24 6.38 12.43
N PRO A 77 0.99 7.39 12.97
CA PRO A 77 0.67 8.00 14.26
C PRO A 77 -0.72 8.65 14.28
N PHE A 78 -1.09 9.38 13.22
CA PHE A 78 -2.39 10.04 13.11
C PHE A 78 -3.54 9.04 13.06
N GLU A 79 -3.33 7.89 12.42
CA GLU A 79 -4.31 6.82 12.32
C GLU A 79 -4.54 6.15 13.68
N ALA A 80 -3.48 5.96 14.48
CA ALA A 80 -3.60 5.47 15.84
C ALA A 80 -4.48 6.39 16.68
N ASN A 81 -4.28 7.70 16.60
CA ASN A 81 -5.10 8.69 17.29
C ASN A 81 -6.57 8.67 16.82
N PHE A 82 -6.79 8.49 15.52
CA PHE A 82 -8.13 8.39 14.94
C PHE A 82 -8.89 7.17 15.49
N TYR A 83 -8.25 5.99 15.54
CA TYR A 83 -8.86 4.78 16.06
C TYR A 83 -9.06 4.83 17.58
N LYS A 84 -8.13 5.43 18.35
CA LYS A 84 -8.31 5.67 19.79
C LYS A 84 -9.53 6.54 20.07
N LYS A 85 -9.74 7.63 19.31
CA LYS A 85 -10.93 8.47 19.42
C LYS A 85 -12.24 7.71 19.11
N ALA A 86 -12.17 6.67 18.28
CA ALA A 86 -13.31 5.80 17.98
C ALA A 86 -13.53 4.70 19.04
N GLY A 87 -12.71 4.66 20.10
CA GLY A 87 -12.80 3.71 21.20
C GLY A 87 -12.06 2.40 20.98
N ALA A 88 -11.15 2.33 19.98
CA ALA A 88 -10.34 1.14 19.76
C ALA A 88 -9.08 1.15 20.64
N ASN A 89 -8.72 -0.01 21.20
CA ASN A 89 -7.42 -0.22 21.83
C ASN A 89 -6.34 -0.25 20.75
N THR A 90 -5.63 0.86 20.54
CA THR A 90 -4.77 1.06 19.37
C THR A 90 -3.34 1.37 19.76
N TYR A 91 -2.42 0.74 19.06
CA TYR A 91 -0.97 0.91 19.17
C TYR A 91 -0.41 1.38 17.83
N PHE A 92 0.48 2.37 17.86
CA PHE A 92 1.30 2.72 16.72
C PHE A 92 2.51 1.79 16.70
N VAL A 93 2.68 1.02 15.64
CA VAL A 93 3.73 0.00 15.50
C VAL A 93 4.77 0.32 14.44
N GLY A 94 4.64 1.45 13.75
CA GLY A 94 5.50 1.80 12.62
C GLY A 94 5.06 1.18 11.30
N HIS A 95 5.63 1.71 10.20
CA HIS A 95 5.32 1.24 8.86
C HIS A 95 6.32 0.15 8.43
N PRO A 96 5.88 -1.05 8.01
CA PRO A 96 6.77 -2.17 7.69
C PRO A 96 7.74 -1.87 6.53
N LEU A 97 7.39 -0.95 5.65
CA LEU A 97 8.29 -0.54 4.57
C LEU A 97 9.52 0.22 5.04
N LEU A 98 9.54 0.77 6.26
CA LEU A 98 10.74 1.43 6.80
C LEU A 98 11.90 0.46 6.97
N ASP A 99 11.61 -0.81 7.24
CA ASP A 99 12.61 -1.85 7.38
C ASP A 99 13.07 -2.43 6.02
N ILE A 100 12.21 -2.37 5.01
CA ILE A 100 12.41 -3.02 3.71
C ILE A 100 12.95 -2.03 2.66
N ALA A 101 12.47 -0.77 2.68
CA ALA A 101 12.76 0.23 1.65
C ALA A 101 14.08 0.98 1.91
N GLN A 102 15.04 0.34 2.52
CA GLN A 102 16.39 0.90 2.67
C GLN A 102 17.21 0.64 1.41
N SER A 103 17.69 1.73 0.79
CA SER A 103 18.61 1.60 -0.33
C SER A 103 19.98 1.06 0.14
N LYS A 104 20.44 0.02 -0.52
CA LYS A 104 21.82 -0.51 -0.35
C LYS A 104 22.87 0.28 -1.15
N HIS A 105 22.42 1.17 -2.03
CA HIS A 105 23.23 1.94 -2.94
C HIS A 105 23.34 3.39 -2.49
N SER A 106 24.51 3.99 -2.65
CA SER A 106 24.66 5.43 -2.61
C SER A 106 23.97 6.07 -3.81
N VAL A 107 23.64 7.36 -3.74
CA VAL A 107 23.04 8.09 -4.86
C VAL A 107 23.88 7.97 -6.13
N LEU A 108 25.21 8.07 -6.01
CA LEU A 108 26.13 7.98 -7.14
C LEU A 108 26.16 6.57 -7.75
N SER A 109 26.18 5.52 -6.92
CA SER A 109 26.18 4.14 -7.42
C SER A 109 24.84 3.79 -8.08
N ALA A 110 23.71 4.23 -7.51
CA ALA A 110 22.41 4.04 -8.11
C ALA A 110 22.28 4.74 -9.48
N ARG A 111 22.77 5.98 -9.59
CA ARG A 111 22.77 6.70 -10.87
C ARG A 111 23.60 5.99 -11.93
N LYS A 112 24.77 5.50 -11.57
CA LYS A 112 25.63 4.73 -12.47
C LYS A 112 24.96 3.44 -12.94
N GLU A 113 24.33 2.70 -12.03
CA GLU A 113 23.63 1.45 -12.32
C GLU A 113 22.42 1.67 -13.25
N LEU A 114 21.69 2.75 -13.03
CA LEU A 114 20.54 3.14 -13.85
C LEU A 114 20.92 3.81 -15.18
N GLY A 115 22.22 4.04 -15.44
CA GLY A 115 22.70 4.68 -16.66
C GLY A 115 22.26 6.15 -16.79
N ILE A 116 22.01 6.84 -15.67
CA ILE A 116 21.59 8.23 -15.65
C ILE A 116 22.73 9.16 -15.25
N ASN A 117 22.70 10.41 -15.75
CA ASN A 117 23.74 11.39 -15.51
C ASN A 117 23.97 11.63 -14.01
N SER A 118 25.24 11.68 -13.58
CA SER A 118 25.63 11.86 -12.18
C SER A 118 25.21 13.21 -11.60
N ASN A 119 25.19 14.25 -12.40
CA ASN A 119 25.02 15.65 -11.95
C ASN A 119 23.69 16.31 -12.35
N GLY A 120 22.87 15.65 -13.17
CA GLY A 120 21.58 16.19 -13.62
C GLY A 120 20.45 16.04 -12.60
N GLN A 121 19.48 16.93 -12.68
CA GLN A 121 18.21 16.76 -11.96
C GLN A 121 17.47 15.55 -12.51
N THR A 122 17.07 14.62 -11.65
CA THR A 122 16.34 13.41 -12.03
C THR A 122 14.90 13.48 -11.50
N ILE A 123 13.94 13.28 -12.39
CA ILE A 123 12.51 13.33 -12.07
C ILE A 123 11.91 11.94 -12.28
N GLY A 124 11.35 11.35 -11.21
CA GLY A 124 10.66 10.08 -11.27
C GLY A 124 9.20 10.24 -11.70
N LEU A 125 8.80 9.50 -12.75
CA LEU A 125 7.40 9.40 -13.17
C LEU A 125 6.83 8.09 -12.61
N MET A 126 5.86 8.18 -11.70
CA MET A 126 5.28 7.02 -11.01
C MET A 126 3.79 6.87 -11.33
N PRO A 127 3.42 6.32 -12.51
CA PRO A 127 2.01 6.23 -12.94
C PRO A 127 1.18 5.20 -12.17
N GLY A 128 1.82 4.35 -11.36
CA GLY A 128 1.17 3.31 -10.58
C GLY A 128 1.71 1.91 -10.87
N SER A 129 1.13 0.92 -10.20
CA SER A 129 1.55 -0.48 -10.26
C SER A 129 0.56 -1.38 -11.02
N ARG A 130 -0.53 -0.83 -11.54
CA ARG A 130 -1.55 -1.57 -12.31
C ARG A 130 -1.61 -1.05 -13.74
N GLN A 131 -1.85 -1.96 -14.69
CA GLN A 131 -1.96 -1.59 -16.11
C GLN A 131 -2.97 -0.46 -16.36
N SER A 132 -4.13 -0.48 -15.69
CA SER A 132 -5.15 0.56 -15.81
C SER A 132 -4.69 1.92 -15.29
N GLU A 133 -3.91 1.96 -14.22
CA GLU A 133 -3.33 3.19 -13.66
C GLU A 133 -2.31 3.76 -14.65
N VAL A 134 -1.41 2.90 -15.14
CA VAL A 134 -0.38 3.28 -16.12
C VAL A 134 -1.01 3.82 -17.41
N ASN A 135 -1.97 3.11 -17.96
CA ASN A 135 -2.66 3.53 -19.20
C ASN A 135 -3.34 4.90 -19.06
N THR A 136 -3.83 5.22 -17.86
CA THR A 136 -4.54 6.49 -17.60
C THR A 136 -3.57 7.63 -17.30
N LEU A 137 -2.55 7.39 -16.48
CA LEU A 137 -1.71 8.46 -15.93
C LEU A 137 -0.44 8.74 -16.75
N LEU A 138 0.13 7.71 -17.39
CA LEU A 138 1.40 7.86 -18.11
C LEU A 138 1.32 8.87 -19.26
N PRO A 139 0.30 8.92 -20.11
CA PRO A 139 0.20 9.93 -21.18
C PRO A 139 0.26 11.36 -20.63
N LEU A 140 -0.41 11.63 -19.51
CA LEU A 140 -0.38 12.93 -18.85
C LEU A 140 1.00 13.23 -18.29
N MET A 141 1.64 12.25 -17.66
CA MET A 141 3.00 12.42 -17.11
C MET A 141 4.04 12.67 -18.19
N VAL A 142 3.93 12.02 -19.35
CA VAL A 142 4.78 12.29 -20.52
C VAL A 142 4.59 13.72 -21.03
N ALA A 143 3.36 14.19 -21.12
CA ALA A 143 3.09 15.57 -21.51
C ALA A 143 3.69 16.58 -20.52
N VAL A 144 3.62 16.31 -19.22
CA VAL A 144 4.28 17.12 -18.17
C VAL A 144 5.79 17.06 -18.32
N ALA A 145 6.38 15.88 -18.53
CA ALA A 145 7.83 15.73 -18.72
C ALA A 145 8.32 16.56 -19.90
N ASN A 146 7.60 16.54 -21.03
CA ASN A 146 7.94 17.36 -22.19
C ASN A 146 7.94 18.88 -21.89
N ARG A 147 6.94 19.35 -21.14
CA ARG A 147 6.91 20.75 -20.70
C ARG A 147 8.06 21.11 -19.75
N LEU A 148 8.42 20.19 -18.86
CA LEU A 148 9.52 20.39 -17.92
C LEU A 148 10.87 20.43 -18.64
N ARG A 149 11.08 19.65 -19.70
CA ARG A 149 12.32 19.69 -20.51
C ARG A 149 12.55 21.08 -21.12
N HIS A 150 11.51 21.75 -21.59
CA HIS A 150 11.66 23.12 -22.12
C HIS A 150 12.13 24.10 -21.06
N ARG A 151 11.75 23.90 -19.80
CA ARG A 151 12.13 24.79 -18.69
C ARG A 151 13.43 24.37 -18.02
N PHE A 152 13.73 23.07 -18.01
CA PHE A 152 14.90 22.45 -17.38
C PHE A 152 15.54 21.46 -18.36
N PRO A 153 16.31 21.94 -19.36
CA PRO A 153 16.86 21.09 -20.44
C PRO A 153 17.77 19.96 -19.95
N GLU A 154 18.47 20.17 -18.83
CA GLU A 154 19.38 19.18 -18.24
C GLU A 154 18.67 18.10 -17.40
N SER A 155 17.33 18.19 -17.28
CA SER A 155 16.56 17.21 -16.50
C SER A 155 16.43 15.90 -17.25
N GLN A 156 16.61 14.82 -16.51
CA GLN A 156 16.39 13.45 -16.99
C GLN A 156 15.18 12.85 -16.28
N PHE A 157 14.48 11.94 -16.98
CA PHE A 157 13.26 11.35 -16.49
C PHE A 157 13.42 9.85 -16.38
N ILE A 158 13.03 9.29 -15.25
CA ILE A 158 13.00 7.85 -15.01
C ILE A 158 11.58 7.37 -14.76
N LEU A 159 11.27 6.18 -15.23
CA LEU A 159 9.96 5.53 -15.06
C LEU A 159 10.19 4.17 -14.39
N PRO A 160 10.05 4.08 -13.06
CA PRO A 160 10.03 2.80 -12.38
C PRO A 160 8.81 1.99 -12.82
N LEU A 161 9.05 0.80 -13.37
CA LEU A 161 8.00 -0.05 -13.92
C LEU A 161 7.77 -1.26 -13.04
N ALA A 162 6.54 -1.43 -12.55
CA ALA A 162 6.17 -2.61 -11.78
C ALA A 162 6.17 -3.87 -12.66
N ALA A 163 6.49 -5.02 -12.05
CA ALA A 163 6.52 -6.30 -12.76
C ALA A 163 5.17 -6.61 -13.43
N GLY A 164 5.22 -7.10 -14.66
CA GLY A 164 4.04 -7.47 -15.44
C GLY A 164 3.31 -6.33 -16.16
N ILE A 165 3.75 -5.08 -16.00
CA ILE A 165 3.23 -3.96 -16.78
C ILE A 165 3.83 -3.99 -18.19
N LYS A 166 2.94 -3.86 -19.20
CA LYS A 166 3.32 -3.78 -20.61
C LYS A 166 3.11 -2.35 -21.11
N LEU A 167 4.17 -1.75 -21.64
CA LEU A 167 4.10 -0.44 -22.29
C LEU A 167 5.20 -0.33 -23.35
N GLU A 168 4.97 0.52 -24.34
CA GLU A 168 6.03 1.03 -25.21
C GLU A 168 6.78 2.13 -24.49
N ALA A 169 8.12 2.08 -24.53
CA ALA A 169 8.94 3.07 -23.87
C ALA A 169 8.67 4.47 -24.43
N PRO A 170 8.25 5.43 -23.63
CA PRO A 170 8.14 6.81 -24.11
C PRO A 170 9.53 7.33 -24.49
N PRO A 171 9.67 8.15 -25.53
CA PRO A 171 10.95 8.71 -25.92
C PRO A 171 11.58 9.52 -24.78
N ASP A 172 12.89 9.44 -24.64
CA ASP A 172 13.70 10.20 -23.68
C ASP A 172 13.29 9.98 -22.19
N ILE A 173 12.72 8.84 -21.87
CA ILE A 173 12.42 8.42 -20.50
C ILE A 173 13.11 7.08 -20.24
N THR A 174 13.99 7.05 -19.23
CA THR A 174 14.67 5.82 -18.83
C THR A 174 13.72 4.92 -18.05
N ILE A 175 13.43 3.73 -18.57
CA ILE A 175 12.64 2.74 -17.85
C ILE A 175 13.54 1.99 -16.87
N VAL A 176 13.08 1.90 -15.62
CA VAL A 176 13.74 1.14 -14.56
C VAL A 176 12.83 -0.02 -14.16
N SER A 177 13.28 -1.24 -14.41
CA SER A 177 12.52 -2.44 -14.02
C SER A 177 12.57 -2.66 -12.51
N SER A 178 11.45 -3.01 -11.90
CA SER A 178 11.35 -3.36 -10.47
C SER A 178 11.84 -4.78 -10.14
N SER A 179 12.49 -5.46 -11.08
CA SER A 179 13.01 -6.82 -10.91
C SER A 179 14.47 -6.86 -10.40
N GLN A 180 14.96 -5.73 -9.91
CA GLN A 180 16.29 -5.63 -9.31
C GLN A 180 16.20 -5.16 -7.86
#